data_7a13f08e5f5ba5bdfc861abd6a594fbf
#
_entry.id   7a13f08e5f5ba5bdfc861abd6a594fbf
#
_cell.length_a   1.000
_cell.length_b   1.000
_cell.length_c   1.000
_cell.angle_alpha   90.00
_cell.angle_beta   90.00
_cell.angle_gamma   90.00
#
_symmetry.space_group_name_H-M   'P 1'
#
loop_
_entity.id
_entity.type
_entity.pdbx_description
1 polymer ?
#
loop_
_entity_poly.entity_id
_entity_poly.type
_entity_poly.pdbx_seq_one_letter_code
_entity_poly.pdbx_strand_id
1 'polypeptide(L)'
;RWYRAPEVLLQLAYGPKADLWGAGVVMAELFMNRPLFPGTSDTDQLFKQCAILGTPTSHSWPDAHAQAARLNIKLAALQATPLQLFMPDAPPSAVDLIDLLLQFNPDDRISAEAALAHTFFTDIE
;
A
#
# COMPACT_ATOMS: atom_id res chain seq x y z
N ARG A 1 0.71 13.20 -3.59
CA ARG A 1 -0.01 12.67 -2.41
C ARG A 1 -0.59 11.28 -2.65
N TRP A 2 -1.20 11.07 -3.81
CA TRP A 2 -1.87 9.80 -4.10
C TRP A 2 -0.91 8.59 -4.12
N TYR A 3 0.38 8.82 -4.23
CA TYR A 3 1.40 7.78 -4.31
C TYR A 3 2.27 7.69 -3.04
N ARG A 4 1.98 8.51 -2.03
CA ARG A 4 2.77 8.51 -0.79
C ARG A 4 2.49 7.28 0.05
N ALA A 5 3.56 6.66 0.53
CA ALA A 5 3.46 5.53 1.44
C ALA A 5 2.87 5.96 2.79
N PRO A 6 2.21 5.03 3.52
CA PRO A 6 1.59 5.38 4.79
C PRO A 6 2.59 5.90 5.84
N GLU A 7 3.83 5.39 5.85
CA GLU A 7 4.84 5.92 6.78
C GLU A 7 5.17 7.38 6.51
N VAL A 8 5.13 7.80 5.24
CA VAL A 8 5.34 9.20 4.86
C VAL A 8 4.17 10.06 5.33
N LEU A 9 2.94 9.58 5.12
CA LEU A 9 1.73 10.29 5.57
C LEU A 9 1.69 10.46 7.10
N LEU A 10 2.21 9.48 7.83
CA LEU A 10 2.29 9.49 9.27
C LEU A 10 3.53 10.22 9.81
N GLN A 11 4.37 10.75 8.92
CA GLN A 11 5.58 11.46 9.30
C GLN A 11 6.55 10.59 10.11
N LEU A 12 6.56 9.30 9.82
CA LEU A 12 7.56 8.36 10.33
C LEU A 12 8.82 8.42 9.48
N ALA A 13 9.92 7.89 10.00
CA ALA A 13 11.14 7.73 9.21
C ALA A 13 10.84 6.83 8.01
N TYR A 14 11.36 7.19 6.84
CA TYR A 14 11.14 6.41 5.63
C TYR A 14 12.42 6.28 4.81
N GLY A 15 12.43 5.31 3.92
CA GLY A 15 13.57 5.01 3.06
C GLY A 15 13.10 4.42 1.74
N PRO A 16 13.93 3.57 1.08
CA PRO A 16 13.63 3.02 -0.23
C PRO A 16 12.30 2.26 -0.30
N LYS A 17 11.82 1.71 0.80
CA LYS A 17 10.55 0.98 0.84
C LYS A 17 9.36 1.89 0.52
N ALA A 18 9.47 3.21 0.76
CA ALA A 18 8.42 4.16 0.39
C ALA A 18 8.23 4.25 -1.12
N ASP A 19 9.33 4.18 -1.88
CA ASP A 19 9.27 4.18 -3.34
C ASP A 19 8.61 2.91 -3.88
N LEU A 20 8.80 1.79 -3.19
CA LEU A 20 8.16 0.53 -3.58
C LEU A 20 6.65 0.56 -3.39
N TRP A 21 6.17 1.25 -2.35
CA TRP A 21 4.74 1.50 -2.22
C TRP A 21 4.22 2.28 -3.44
N GLY A 22 4.89 3.37 -3.80
CA GLY A 22 4.51 4.16 -4.97
C GLY A 22 4.49 3.33 -6.25
N ALA A 23 5.48 2.45 -6.43
CA ALA A 23 5.50 1.54 -7.58
C ALA A 23 4.29 0.61 -7.59
N GLY A 24 3.88 0.12 -6.42
CA GLY A 24 2.68 -0.72 -6.29
C GLY A 24 1.42 0.03 -6.68
N VAL A 25 1.29 1.28 -6.26
CA VAL A 25 0.14 2.11 -6.63
C VAL A 25 0.10 2.35 -8.14
N VAL A 26 1.22 2.72 -8.75
CA VAL A 26 1.30 2.93 -10.20
C VAL A 26 0.93 1.66 -10.95
N MET A 27 1.46 0.52 -10.53
CA MET A 27 1.16 -0.77 -11.15
C MET A 27 -0.33 -1.10 -11.07
N ALA A 28 -0.95 -0.89 -9.91
CA ALA A 28 -2.38 -1.12 -9.74
C ALA A 28 -3.19 -0.22 -10.68
N GLU A 29 -2.82 1.06 -10.79
CA GLU A 29 -3.54 2.01 -11.65
C GLU A 29 -3.43 1.64 -13.13
N LEU A 30 -2.32 1.03 -13.55
CA LEU A 30 -2.19 0.56 -14.93
C LEU A 30 -3.23 -0.52 -15.27
N PHE A 31 -3.58 -1.36 -14.30
CA PHE A 31 -4.61 -2.38 -14.50
C PHE A 31 -6.02 -1.86 -14.26
N MET A 32 -6.18 -0.84 -13.41
CA MET A 32 -7.49 -0.27 -13.07
C MET A 32 -7.93 0.82 -14.04
N ASN A 33 -6.97 1.49 -14.65
CA ASN A 33 -7.18 2.64 -15.52
C ASN A 33 -7.85 3.80 -14.77
N ARG A 34 -7.58 3.93 -13.48
CA ARG A 34 -8.07 5.02 -12.61
C ARG A 34 -7.22 5.06 -11.32
N PRO A 35 -7.26 6.17 -10.57
CA PRO A 35 -6.52 6.26 -9.31
C PRO A 35 -7.00 5.25 -8.27
N LEU A 36 -6.05 4.65 -7.55
CA LEU A 36 -6.37 3.67 -6.49
C LEU A 36 -6.76 4.38 -5.19
N PHE A 37 -6.01 5.40 -4.79
CA PHE A 37 -6.21 6.12 -3.53
C PHE A 37 -6.28 7.63 -3.78
N PRO A 38 -7.39 8.17 -4.31
CA PRO A 38 -7.45 9.60 -4.63
C PRO A 38 -7.83 10.45 -3.41
N GLY A 39 -6.91 10.60 -2.48
CA GLY A 39 -7.11 11.36 -1.26
C GLY A 39 -7.10 12.87 -1.49
N THR A 40 -7.85 13.60 -0.66
CA THR A 40 -7.97 15.06 -0.74
C THR A 40 -7.10 15.77 0.30
N SER A 41 -6.59 15.04 1.27
CA SER A 41 -5.66 15.50 2.31
C SER A 41 -4.81 14.31 2.73
N ASP A 42 -3.78 14.54 3.53
CA ASP A 42 -2.96 13.43 4.02
C ASP A 42 -3.77 12.47 4.90
N THR A 43 -4.66 12.99 5.74
CA THR A 43 -5.54 12.16 6.57
C THR A 43 -6.52 11.38 5.72
N ASP A 44 -7.13 12.02 4.71
CA ASP A 44 -8.03 11.35 3.78
C ASP A 44 -7.30 10.31 2.93
N GLN A 45 -6.06 10.60 2.53
CA GLN A 45 -5.24 9.66 1.80
C GLN A 45 -5.01 8.38 2.60
N LEU A 46 -4.66 8.53 3.87
CA LEU A 46 -4.46 7.39 4.77
C LEU A 46 -5.76 6.61 4.96
N PHE A 47 -6.89 7.31 5.10
CA PHE A 47 -8.19 6.68 5.20
C PHE A 47 -8.51 5.84 3.97
N LYS A 48 -8.27 6.37 2.78
CA LYS A 48 -8.54 5.65 1.52
C LYS A 48 -7.67 4.42 1.37
N GLN A 49 -6.41 4.48 1.82
CA GLN A 49 -5.54 3.31 1.85
C GLN A 49 -6.11 2.24 2.78
N CYS A 50 -6.53 2.62 3.97
CA CYS A 50 -7.12 1.69 4.94
C CYS A 50 -8.45 1.11 4.45
N ALA A 51 -9.24 1.91 3.74
CA ALA A 51 -10.55 1.46 3.25
C ALA A 51 -10.44 0.31 2.24
N ILE A 52 -9.35 0.27 1.48
CA ILE A 52 -9.12 -0.80 0.50
C ILE A 52 -8.29 -1.94 1.10
N LEU A 53 -7.19 -1.60 1.76
CA LEU A 53 -6.21 -2.59 2.20
C LEU A 53 -6.48 -3.14 3.61
N GLY A 54 -7.42 -2.56 4.33
CA GLY A 54 -7.68 -2.89 5.73
C GLY A 54 -6.75 -2.10 6.64
N THR A 55 -7.28 -1.63 7.75
CA THR A 55 -6.49 -0.86 8.72
C THR A 55 -5.47 -1.77 9.40
N PRO A 56 -4.18 -1.38 9.46
CA PRO A 56 -3.21 -2.17 10.22
C PRO A 56 -3.58 -2.19 11.70
N THR A 57 -3.35 -3.33 12.35
CA THR A 57 -3.62 -3.48 13.77
C THR A 57 -2.45 -2.93 14.59
N SER A 58 -2.67 -2.77 15.90
CA SER A 58 -1.59 -2.39 16.81
C SER A 58 -0.51 -3.49 16.92
N HIS A 59 -0.84 -4.73 16.53
CA HIS A 59 0.13 -5.83 16.46
C HIS A 59 0.92 -5.81 15.15
N SER A 60 0.24 -5.57 14.02
CA SER A 60 0.90 -5.61 12.72
C SER A 60 1.79 -4.40 12.47
N TRP A 61 1.44 -3.25 13.05
CA TRP A 61 2.24 -2.04 12.90
C TRP A 61 2.07 -1.11 14.11
N PRO A 62 2.72 -1.43 15.24
CA PRO A 62 2.58 -0.63 16.47
C PRO A 62 3.05 0.81 16.31
N ASP A 63 4.10 1.06 15.53
CA ASP A 63 4.62 2.42 15.32
C ASP A 63 3.58 3.34 14.68
N ALA A 64 2.76 2.81 13.77
CA ALA A 64 1.72 3.58 13.12
C ALA A 64 0.66 4.04 14.12
N HIS A 65 0.23 3.15 15.00
CA HIS A 65 -0.77 3.50 16.00
C HIS A 65 -0.24 4.52 17.01
N ALA A 66 1.01 4.37 17.43
CA ALA A 66 1.64 5.34 18.34
C ALA A 66 1.76 6.72 17.67
N GLN A 67 2.19 6.75 16.41
CA GLN A 67 2.37 8.01 15.68
C GLN A 67 1.04 8.67 15.34
N ALA A 68 0.03 7.88 14.96
CA ALA A 68 -1.31 8.41 14.71
C ALA A 68 -1.86 9.10 15.95
N ALA A 69 -1.66 8.51 17.13
CA ALA A 69 -2.06 9.11 18.39
C ALA A 69 -1.36 10.45 18.63
N ARG A 70 -0.05 10.54 18.35
CA ARG A 70 0.71 11.79 18.49
C ARG A 70 0.21 12.86 17.53
N LEU A 71 -0.17 12.48 16.32
CA LEU A 71 -0.67 13.40 15.30
C LEU A 71 -2.16 13.65 15.42
N ASN A 72 -2.80 13.07 16.41
CA ASN A 72 -4.25 13.19 16.63
C ASN A 72 -5.05 12.68 15.41
N ILE A 73 -4.56 11.65 14.76
CA ILE A 73 -5.21 10.97 13.64
C ILE A 73 -5.91 9.74 14.18
N LYS A 74 -7.21 9.60 13.84
CA LYS A 74 -7.98 8.43 14.23
C LYS A 74 -7.94 7.38 13.12
N LEU A 75 -7.41 6.21 13.44
CA LEU A 75 -7.39 5.09 12.51
C LEU A 75 -8.65 4.23 12.73
N ALA A 76 -9.65 4.42 11.86
CA ALA A 76 -10.86 3.60 11.91
C ALA A 76 -10.53 2.16 11.53
N ALA A 77 -11.08 1.19 12.27
CA ALA A 77 -10.85 -0.23 11.99
C ALA A 77 -11.70 -0.64 10.79
N LEU A 78 -11.06 -0.75 9.63
CA LEU A 78 -11.70 -1.08 8.36
C LEU A 78 -11.19 -2.42 7.87
N GLN A 79 -12.03 -3.17 7.18
CA GLN A 79 -11.66 -4.47 6.62
C GLN A 79 -11.13 -4.31 5.21
N ALA A 80 -10.18 -5.19 4.84
CA ALA A 80 -9.61 -5.22 3.51
C ALA A 80 -10.63 -5.69 2.48
N THR A 81 -10.55 -5.10 1.28
CA THR A 81 -11.27 -5.58 0.09
C THR A 81 -10.23 -6.25 -0.80
N PRO A 82 -10.50 -7.45 -1.33
CA PRO A 82 -9.54 -8.12 -2.22
C PRO A 82 -9.18 -7.26 -3.43
N LEU A 83 -7.88 -7.11 -3.69
CA LEU A 83 -7.39 -6.26 -4.78
C LEU A 83 -7.92 -6.68 -6.14
N GLN A 84 -8.11 -7.98 -6.39
CA GLN A 84 -8.59 -8.44 -7.68
C GLN A 84 -9.99 -7.91 -8.02
N LEU A 85 -10.78 -7.47 -7.04
CA LEU A 85 -12.08 -6.85 -7.31
C LEU A 85 -11.94 -5.50 -8.00
N PHE A 86 -10.79 -4.82 -7.81
CA PHE A 86 -10.51 -3.53 -8.44
C PHE A 86 -9.83 -3.69 -9.80
N MET A 87 -9.23 -4.84 -10.07
CA MET A 87 -8.50 -5.10 -11.30
C MET A 87 -8.77 -6.53 -11.79
N PRO A 88 -10.02 -6.80 -12.20
CA PRO A 88 -10.43 -8.18 -12.54
C PRO A 88 -9.68 -8.76 -13.73
N ASP A 89 -9.12 -7.92 -14.61
CA ASP A 89 -8.39 -8.39 -15.79
C ASP A 89 -6.89 -8.56 -15.55
N ALA A 90 -6.40 -8.22 -14.36
CA ALA A 90 -4.98 -8.38 -14.04
C ALA A 90 -4.65 -9.85 -13.83
N PRO A 91 -3.49 -10.33 -14.32
CA PRO A 91 -3.07 -11.71 -14.05
C PRO A 91 -2.83 -11.91 -12.55
N PRO A 92 -3.07 -13.12 -12.01
CA PRO A 92 -2.89 -13.38 -10.59
C PRO A 92 -1.49 -13.03 -10.06
N SER A 93 -0.44 -13.22 -10.87
CA SER A 93 0.92 -12.86 -10.47
C SER A 93 1.08 -11.35 -10.29
N ALA A 94 0.38 -10.53 -11.10
CA ALA A 94 0.40 -9.09 -10.96
C ALA A 94 -0.28 -8.66 -9.65
N VAL A 95 -1.42 -9.23 -9.35
CA VAL A 95 -2.16 -8.93 -8.12
C VAL A 95 -1.32 -9.31 -6.89
N ASP A 96 -0.65 -10.46 -6.95
CA ASP A 96 0.23 -10.91 -5.87
C ASP A 96 1.38 -9.93 -5.63
N LEU A 97 2.05 -9.50 -6.69
CA LEU A 97 3.15 -8.54 -6.56
C LEU A 97 2.65 -7.19 -6.02
N ILE A 98 1.52 -6.70 -6.52
CA ILE A 98 0.92 -5.45 -6.03
C ILE A 98 0.63 -5.56 -4.53
N ASP A 99 0.08 -6.68 -4.09
CA ASP A 99 -0.20 -6.91 -2.67
C ASP A 99 1.07 -6.85 -1.82
N LEU A 100 2.15 -7.43 -2.30
CA LEU A 100 3.46 -7.41 -1.62
C LEU A 100 4.08 -6.00 -1.58
N LEU A 101 3.81 -5.19 -2.60
CA LEU A 101 4.27 -3.80 -2.65
C LEU A 101 3.43 -2.88 -1.77
N LEU A 102 2.16 -3.21 -1.56
CA LEU A 102 1.21 -2.39 -0.81
C LEU A 102 1.02 -2.88 0.63
N GLN A 103 2.07 -3.36 1.26
CA GLN A 103 2.06 -3.66 2.68
C GLN A 103 2.27 -2.38 3.48
N PHE A 104 1.44 -2.15 4.51
CA PHE A 104 1.50 -0.92 5.31
C PHE A 104 2.82 -0.77 6.03
N ASN A 105 3.23 -1.79 6.79
CA ASN A 105 4.50 -1.73 7.50
C ASN A 105 5.63 -1.91 6.49
N PRO A 106 6.55 -0.93 6.38
CA PRO A 106 7.66 -1.07 5.44
C PRO A 106 8.54 -2.29 5.71
N ASP A 107 8.57 -2.79 6.94
CA ASP A 107 9.34 -4.00 7.27
C ASP A 107 8.73 -5.26 6.62
N ASP A 108 7.42 -5.26 6.36
CA ASP A 108 6.72 -6.37 5.71
C ASP A 108 6.68 -6.20 4.19
N ARG A 109 7.01 -5.03 3.70
CA ARG A 109 6.93 -4.71 2.27
C ARG A 109 8.12 -5.32 1.55
N ILE A 110 7.86 -5.86 0.36
CA ILE A 110 8.88 -6.50 -0.47
C ILE A 110 9.99 -5.50 -0.84
N SER A 111 11.24 -5.97 -0.94
CA SER A 111 12.37 -5.17 -1.41
C SER A 111 12.36 -5.07 -2.94
N ALA A 112 13.12 -4.09 -3.49
CA ALA A 112 13.26 -3.96 -4.93
C ALA A 112 13.86 -5.22 -5.55
N GLU A 113 14.87 -5.79 -4.90
CA GLU A 113 15.53 -7.01 -5.39
C GLU A 113 14.55 -8.18 -5.43
N ALA A 114 13.79 -8.39 -4.35
CA ALA A 114 12.80 -9.47 -4.31
C ALA A 114 11.65 -9.23 -5.30
N ALA A 115 11.25 -7.99 -5.49
CA ALA A 115 10.20 -7.65 -6.46
C ALA A 115 10.63 -8.00 -7.89
N LEU A 116 11.87 -7.70 -8.25
CA LEU A 116 12.39 -8.04 -9.58
C LEU A 116 12.50 -9.55 -9.79
N ALA A 117 12.64 -10.32 -8.73
CA ALA A 117 12.68 -11.78 -8.78
C ALA A 117 11.28 -12.43 -8.71
N HIS A 118 10.23 -11.63 -8.59
CA HIS A 118 8.85 -12.12 -8.49
C HIS A 118 8.42 -12.78 -9.80
N THR A 119 7.54 -13.79 -9.71
CA THR A 119 7.05 -14.56 -10.86
C THR A 119 6.38 -13.67 -11.91
N PHE A 120 5.82 -12.52 -11.53
CA PHE A 120 5.26 -11.59 -12.51
C PHE A 120 6.29 -11.20 -13.57
N PHE A 121 7.56 -11.02 -13.17
CA PHE A 121 8.63 -10.67 -14.11
C PHE A 121 9.34 -11.88 -14.68
N THR A 122 9.45 -12.97 -13.91
CA THR A 122 10.27 -14.12 -14.32
C THR A 122 9.52 -15.12 -15.21
N ASP A 123 8.18 -15.11 -15.17
CA ASP A 123 7.33 -16.02 -15.95
C ASP A 123 6.88 -15.40 -17.28
N ILE A 124 7.49 -14.30 -17.69
CA ILE A 124 7.20 -13.66 -18.98
C ILE A 124 7.91 -14.46 -20.09
N GLU A 125 7.15 -14.88 -21.07
CA GLU A 125 7.67 -15.57 -22.24
C GLU A 125 7.88 -14.60 -23.41
#